data_672e231e13d8a48d4c971f06fabd5ca1
#
_entry.id   672e231e13d8a48d4c971f06fabd5ca1
#
_cell.length_a   1.000
_cell.length_b   1.000
_cell.length_c   1.000
_cell.angle_alpha   90.00
_cell.angle_beta   90.00
_cell.angle_gamma   90.00
#
_symmetry.space_group_name_H-M   'P 1'
#
loop_
_entity.id
_entity.type
_entity.pdbx_description
1 polymer ?
#
loop_
_entity_poly.entity_id
_entity_poly.type
_entity_poly.pdbx_seq_one_letter_code
_entity_poly.pdbx_strand_id
1 'polypeptide(L)'
;MQTRVLGRTGLEVSVLGFGCGAVGGLMVKGDAADQERAVARALDLGINYFDTAAMYGNGESERNLGRVLKRLKPDLYLGTKVRVPAAERRNIAAAVVGSLEASLQRLQLDHVDLFQLHNHILAAGRDSDLTPEIVLGEVVPAFERLRQQGKTRFFGITAVGDTAALHRVADVRVFDTAQVSYNMLNPSAGTTVAPGYPAHDFGNLLAHTKSAEMGVIAIRVLAAGALSGTVERHPLGSPQVDPIGSGRDYGIDVERARRLEPLMREGFADSLVEAAIRYVIAHPAVSTTLVGYSTLDQLEYAAAAANKGPLPPAALDRLAQLQGSFVGEPR
;
A
#
# COMPACT_ATOMS: atom_id res chain seq x y z
N MET A 1 15.93 1.38 11.89
CA MET A 1 15.37 0.71 10.68
C MET A 1 16.12 1.18 9.44
N GLN A 2 16.28 0.32 8.42
CA GLN A 2 16.87 0.73 7.14
C GLN A 2 15.95 1.71 6.42
N THR A 3 16.52 2.69 5.68
CA THR A 3 15.79 3.63 4.82
C THR A 3 16.13 3.43 3.35
N ARG A 4 15.25 3.90 2.48
CA ARG A 4 15.43 3.97 1.03
C ARG A 4 14.85 5.28 0.50
N VAL A 5 15.41 5.78 -0.58
CA VAL A 5 14.86 6.95 -1.26
C VAL A 5 13.54 6.58 -1.95
N LEU A 6 12.53 7.40 -1.75
CA LEU A 6 11.21 7.24 -2.37
C LEU A 6 11.22 7.84 -3.80
N GLY A 7 11.86 7.12 -4.72
CA GLY A 7 11.99 7.54 -6.11
C GLY A 7 12.54 8.96 -6.27
N ARG A 8 11.99 9.71 -7.24
CA ARG A 8 12.42 11.09 -7.52
C ARG A 8 12.07 12.11 -6.43
N THR A 9 11.29 11.73 -5.40
CA THR A 9 10.93 12.67 -4.32
C THR A 9 12.12 13.08 -3.47
N GLY A 10 13.17 12.28 -3.42
CA GLY A 10 14.31 12.47 -2.54
C GLY A 10 14.02 12.19 -1.06
N LEU A 11 12.80 11.79 -0.69
CA LEU A 11 12.46 11.45 0.70
C LEU A 11 13.11 10.13 1.10
N GLU A 12 13.79 10.09 2.21
CA GLU A 12 14.37 8.88 2.79
C GLU A 12 13.37 8.20 3.72
N VAL A 13 12.58 7.28 3.17
CA VAL A 13 11.54 6.56 3.91
C VAL A 13 12.05 5.23 4.48
N SER A 14 11.56 4.85 5.66
CA SER A 14 11.82 3.54 6.25
C SER A 14 11.31 2.42 5.34
N VAL A 15 12.02 1.29 5.28
CA VAL A 15 11.61 0.12 4.45
C VAL A 15 10.30 -0.50 4.89
N LEU A 16 9.82 -0.18 6.10
CA LEU A 16 8.50 -0.50 6.62
C LEU A 16 7.75 0.81 6.91
N GLY A 17 6.54 0.95 6.37
CA GLY A 17 5.64 2.07 6.61
C GLY A 17 4.46 1.69 7.50
N PHE A 18 3.87 2.68 8.17
CA PHE A 18 2.70 2.51 9.02
C PHE A 18 1.40 2.77 8.24
N GLY A 19 0.67 1.71 7.95
CA GLY A 19 -0.64 1.78 7.28
C GLY A 19 -1.79 2.03 8.27
N CYS A 20 -2.49 3.14 8.10
CA CYS A 20 -3.61 3.54 8.96
C CYS A 20 -4.98 3.01 8.47
N GLY A 21 -4.99 2.03 7.56
CA GLY A 21 -6.20 1.54 6.90
C GLY A 21 -7.10 0.66 7.78
N ALA A 22 -8.34 0.49 7.32
CA ALA A 22 -9.36 -0.28 8.02
C ALA A 22 -9.07 -1.79 8.10
N VAL A 23 -8.21 -2.34 7.22
CA VAL A 23 -7.86 -3.76 7.24
C VAL A 23 -7.17 -4.14 8.54
N GLY A 24 -6.20 -3.35 9.02
CA GLY A 24 -5.62 -3.49 10.36
C GLY A 24 -6.53 -2.92 11.46
N GLY A 25 -7.14 -1.78 11.19
CA GLY A 25 -8.20 -1.18 11.98
C GLY A 25 -7.79 -0.35 13.18
N LEU A 26 -6.55 -0.42 13.66
CA LEU A 26 -6.11 0.27 14.86
C LEU A 26 -6.38 1.79 14.80
N MET A 27 -5.99 2.44 13.69
CA MET A 27 -6.20 3.89 13.53
C MET A 27 -7.63 4.28 13.20
N VAL A 28 -8.53 3.31 12.94
CA VAL A 28 -9.96 3.55 12.65
C VAL A 28 -10.84 3.28 13.87
N LYS A 29 -10.60 2.16 14.58
CA LYS A 29 -11.47 1.64 15.65
C LYS A 29 -10.77 1.45 17.00
N GLY A 30 -9.44 1.52 17.03
CA GLY A 30 -8.66 1.40 18.28
C GLY A 30 -8.98 2.54 19.25
N ASP A 31 -8.74 2.33 20.53
CA ASP A 31 -8.87 3.41 21.49
C ASP A 31 -7.74 4.45 21.34
N ALA A 32 -7.97 5.64 21.90
CA ALA A 32 -7.08 6.78 21.74
C ALA A 32 -5.68 6.54 22.33
N ALA A 33 -5.59 5.79 23.42
CA ALA A 33 -4.33 5.49 24.11
C ALA A 33 -3.51 4.48 23.29
N ASP A 34 -4.16 3.44 22.74
CA ASP A 34 -3.51 2.44 21.90
C ASP A 34 -3.01 3.06 20.59
N GLN A 35 -3.80 3.93 19.96
CA GLN A 35 -3.39 4.67 18.76
C GLN A 35 -2.14 5.51 19.00
N GLU A 36 -2.10 6.24 20.12
CA GLU A 36 -0.95 7.06 20.49
C GLU A 36 0.28 6.20 20.80
N ARG A 37 0.11 5.15 21.60
CA ARG A 37 1.21 4.21 21.91
C ARG A 37 1.78 3.57 20.63
N ALA A 38 0.91 3.18 19.70
CA ALA A 38 1.36 2.56 18.46
C ALA A 38 2.12 3.53 17.55
N VAL A 39 1.66 4.78 17.43
CA VAL A 39 2.39 5.80 16.65
C VAL A 39 3.73 6.13 17.32
N ALA A 40 3.76 6.36 18.63
CA ALA A 40 4.99 6.62 19.36
C ALA A 40 5.98 5.44 19.20
N ARG A 41 5.48 4.22 19.36
CA ARG A 41 6.31 3.02 19.19
C ARG A 41 6.83 2.83 17.78
N ALA A 42 6.03 3.15 16.76
CA ALA A 42 6.47 3.10 15.37
C ALA A 42 7.66 4.05 15.12
N LEU A 43 7.58 5.27 15.67
CA LEU A 43 8.67 6.25 15.59
C LEU A 43 9.94 5.75 16.31
N ASP A 44 9.81 5.19 17.53
CA ASP A 44 10.92 4.58 18.28
C ASP A 44 11.60 3.44 17.51
N LEU A 45 10.83 2.69 16.73
CA LEU A 45 11.31 1.61 15.85
C LEU A 45 11.95 2.13 14.56
N GLY A 46 11.91 3.44 14.33
CA GLY A 46 12.46 4.10 13.15
C GLY A 46 11.56 4.05 11.92
N ILE A 47 10.25 3.87 12.10
CA ILE A 47 9.25 4.00 11.03
C ILE A 47 8.93 5.49 10.87
N ASN A 48 9.17 6.04 9.68
CA ASN A 48 8.99 7.47 9.41
C ASN A 48 8.01 7.77 8.26
N TYR A 49 7.39 6.76 7.62
CA TYR A 49 6.36 6.93 6.62
C TYR A 49 5.01 6.42 7.12
N PHE A 50 4.00 7.28 7.13
CA PHE A 50 2.64 7.00 7.57
C PHE A 50 1.67 7.23 6.41
N ASP A 51 0.70 6.33 6.23
CA ASP A 51 -0.22 6.38 5.11
C ASP A 51 -1.66 6.22 5.57
N THR A 52 -2.48 7.22 5.31
CA THR A 52 -3.92 7.24 5.60
C THR A 52 -4.74 7.52 4.34
N ALA A 53 -6.04 7.68 4.46
CA ALA A 53 -6.95 8.12 3.39
C ALA A 53 -8.27 8.65 3.94
N ALA A 54 -8.88 9.58 3.20
CA ALA A 54 -10.20 10.14 3.54
C ALA A 54 -11.29 9.05 3.70
N MET A 55 -11.21 7.96 2.94
CA MET A 55 -12.19 6.88 3.01
C MET A 55 -11.97 5.90 4.18
N TYR A 56 -10.83 5.93 4.88
CA TYR A 56 -10.57 5.00 5.98
C TYR A 56 -11.40 5.37 7.21
N GLY A 57 -12.44 4.53 7.48
CA GLY A 57 -13.40 4.81 8.52
C GLY A 57 -14.17 6.12 8.31
N ASN A 58 -14.39 6.53 7.05
CA ASN A 58 -15.04 7.80 6.72
C ASN A 58 -14.36 9.00 7.40
N GLY A 59 -13.04 9.08 7.27
CA GLY A 59 -12.20 10.14 7.83
C GLY A 59 -11.74 9.92 9.28
N GLU A 60 -12.20 8.85 9.96
CA GLU A 60 -11.78 8.57 11.34
C GLU A 60 -10.27 8.33 11.45
N SER A 61 -9.67 7.61 10.49
CA SER A 61 -8.23 7.41 10.46
C SER A 61 -7.45 8.73 10.44
N GLU A 62 -7.89 9.69 9.61
CA GLU A 62 -7.25 11.01 9.55
C GLU A 62 -7.47 11.82 10.83
N ARG A 63 -8.68 11.79 11.42
CA ARG A 63 -8.98 12.47 12.69
C ARG A 63 -8.12 11.92 13.84
N ASN A 64 -8.06 10.60 13.95
CA ASN A 64 -7.29 9.93 14.99
C ASN A 64 -5.77 10.19 14.82
N LEU A 65 -5.26 10.07 13.59
CA LEU A 65 -3.86 10.36 13.30
C LEU A 65 -3.54 11.84 13.59
N GLY A 66 -4.36 12.78 13.13
CA GLY A 66 -4.19 14.22 13.38
C GLY A 66 -4.15 14.56 14.86
N ARG A 67 -5.01 13.95 15.69
CA ARG A 67 -4.96 14.10 17.16
C ARG A 67 -3.60 13.65 17.73
N VAL A 68 -3.09 12.50 17.28
CA VAL A 68 -1.81 11.95 17.75
C VAL A 68 -0.64 12.82 17.28
N LEU A 69 -0.63 13.21 16.00
CA LEU A 69 0.43 14.07 15.44
C LEU A 69 0.49 15.43 16.13
N LYS A 70 -0.64 16.05 16.44
CA LYS A 70 -0.70 17.30 17.19
C LYS A 70 -0.08 17.19 18.57
N ARG A 71 -0.23 16.05 19.24
CA ARG A 71 0.31 15.79 20.57
C ARG A 71 1.80 15.47 20.54
N LEU A 72 2.22 14.57 19.67
CA LEU A 72 3.60 14.08 19.59
C LEU A 72 4.53 15.01 18.81
N LYS A 73 3.99 15.74 17.83
CA LYS A 73 4.76 16.62 16.89
C LYS A 73 5.99 15.93 16.30
N PRO A 74 5.84 14.72 15.75
CA PRO A 74 6.96 13.95 15.24
C PRO A 74 7.47 14.51 13.91
N ASP A 75 8.73 14.21 13.60
CA ASP A 75 9.29 14.35 12.26
C ASP A 75 9.02 13.04 11.48
N LEU A 76 8.11 13.11 10.51
CA LEU A 76 7.73 11.97 9.67
C LEU A 76 7.20 12.43 8.30
N TYR A 77 7.08 11.51 7.38
CA TYR A 77 6.43 11.70 6.09
C TYR A 77 5.01 11.15 6.11
N LEU A 78 4.06 11.95 5.66
CA LEU A 78 2.64 11.62 5.68
C LEU A 78 2.04 11.60 4.28
N GLY A 79 1.38 10.47 3.95
CA GLY A 79 0.55 10.33 2.77
C GLY A 79 -0.94 10.26 3.10
N THR A 80 -1.78 10.96 2.32
CA THR A 80 -3.23 10.74 2.28
C THR A 80 -3.72 10.62 0.83
N LYS A 81 -5.02 10.33 0.64
CA LYS A 81 -5.54 9.95 -0.68
C LYS A 81 -6.92 10.54 -0.94
N VAL A 82 -7.19 10.79 -2.24
CA VAL A 82 -8.51 11.13 -2.74
C VAL A 82 -9.11 9.99 -3.56
N ARG A 83 -10.37 9.67 -3.31
CA ARG A 83 -11.20 8.92 -4.24
C ARG A 83 -12.30 9.85 -4.74
N VAL A 84 -12.27 10.17 -6.04
CA VAL A 84 -13.31 10.97 -6.69
C VAL A 84 -14.57 10.12 -6.81
N PRO A 85 -15.67 10.47 -6.16
CA PRO A 85 -16.92 9.69 -6.25
C PRO A 85 -17.59 9.89 -7.61
N ALA A 86 -18.40 8.93 -8.03
CA ALA A 86 -19.13 9.00 -9.30
C ALA A 86 -19.97 10.27 -9.46
N ALA A 87 -20.61 10.73 -8.38
CA ALA A 87 -21.43 11.95 -8.37
C ALA A 87 -20.63 13.23 -8.67
N GLU A 88 -19.33 13.25 -8.41
CA GLU A 88 -18.45 14.42 -8.57
C GLU A 88 -17.64 14.39 -9.87
N ARG A 89 -17.82 13.39 -10.74
CA ARG A 89 -17.08 13.26 -12.01
C ARG A 89 -17.25 14.44 -12.97
N ARG A 90 -18.31 15.24 -12.81
CA ARG A 90 -18.51 16.44 -13.64
C ARG A 90 -17.57 17.60 -13.30
N ASN A 91 -16.91 17.55 -12.13
CA ASN A 91 -15.96 18.56 -11.70
C ASN A 91 -14.85 17.92 -10.85
N ILE A 92 -14.04 17.10 -11.49
CA ILE A 92 -12.96 16.34 -10.84
C ILE A 92 -11.96 17.26 -10.13
N ALA A 93 -11.65 18.40 -10.73
CA ALA A 93 -10.70 19.34 -10.12
C ALA A 93 -11.23 19.87 -8.77
N ALA A 94 -12.51 20.22 -8.68
CA ALA A 94 -13.11 20.67 -7.42
C ALA A 94 -13.17 19.54 -6.39
N ALA A 95 -13.51 18.31 -6.83
CA ALA A 95 -13.56 17.13 -5.95
C ALA A 95 -12.18 16.83 -5.34
N VAL A 96 -11.13 16.87 -6.16
CA VAL A 96 -9.74 16.64 -5.72
C VAL A 96 -9.29 17.71 -4.73
N VAL A 97 -9.52 18.98 -5.03
CA VAL A 97 -9.13 20.10 -4.16
C VAL A 97 -9.90 20.04 -2.83
N GLY A 98 -11.23 19.93 -2.89
CA GLY A 98 -12.07 19.86 -1.70
C GLY A 98 -11.74 18.65 -0.81
N SER A 99 -11.39 17.50 -1.41
CA SER A 99 -10.97 16.32 -0.68
C SER A 99 -9.70 16.56 0.14
N LEU A 100 -8.66 17.16 -0.45
CA LEU A 100 -7.43 17.45 0.30
C LEU A 100 -7.67 18.49 1.39
N GLU A 101 -8.42 19.54 1.12
CA GLU A 101 -8.76 20.56 2.12
C GLU A 101 -9.48 19.95 3.33
N ALA A 102 -10.46 19.07 3.09
CA ALA A 102 -11.14 18.36 4.14
C ALA A 102 -10.22 17.38 4.89
N SER A 103 -9.27 16.72 4.19
CA SER A 103 -8.25 15.86 4.81
C SER A 103 -7.31 16.66 5.71
N LEU A 104 -6.81 17.81 5.26
CA LEU A 104 -5.96 18.70 6.06
C LEU A 104 -6.67 19.18 7.34
N GLN A 105 -7.97 19.50 7.25
CA GLN A 105 -8.77 19.85 8.43
C GLN A 105 -8.86 18.69 9.43
N ARG A 106 -9.11 17.43 8.95
CA ARG A 106 -9.16 16.25 9.82
C ARG A 106 -7.82 15.92 10.44
N LEU A 107 -6.74 16.03 9.65
CA LEU A 107 -5.36 15.82 10.10
C LEU A 107 -4.83 16.96 10.99
N GLN A 108 -5.48 18.13 10.98
CA GLN A 108 -5.03 19.35 11.67
C GLN A 108 -3.63 19.80 11.22
N LEU A 109 -3.38 19.73 9.91
CA LEU A 109 -2.13 20.06 9.24
C LEU A 109 -2.38 21.08 8.12
N ASP A 110 -1.35 21.86 7.76
CA ASP A 110 -1.40 22.79 6.63
C ASP A 110 -1.03 22.13 5.30
N HIS A 111 -0.30 21.04 5.35
CA HIS A 111 0.11 20.25 4.17
C HIS A 111 0.37 18.79 4.52
N VAL A 112 0.46 17.96 3.47
CA VAL A 112 0.96 16.58 3.53
C VAL A 112 2.16 16.41 2.60
N ASP A 113 3.01 15.41 2.85
CA ASP A 113 4.12 15.11 1.94
C ASP A 113 3.63 14.50 0.64
N LEU A 114 2.64 13.61 0.71
CA LEU A 114 2.18 12.85 -0.43
C LEU A 114 0.66 12.82 -0.51
N PHE A 115 0.11 13.23 -1.67
CA PHE A 115 -1.30 13.12 -1.98
C PHE A 115 -1.53 12.19 -3.17
N GLN A 116 -2.38 11.17 -3.02
CA GLN A 116 -2.48 10.09 -3.98
C GLN A 116 -3.90 9.89 -4.50
N LEU A 117 -4.03 9.59 -5.79
CA LEU A 117 -5.28 9.13 -6.39
C LEU A 117 -5.59 7.71 -5.91
N HIS A 118 -6.81 7.50 -5.40
CA HIS A 118 -7.25 6.21 -4.84
C HIS A 118 -8.32 5.51 -5.70
N ASN A 119 -8.72 6.10 -6.82
CA ASN A 119 -9.62 5.47 -7.78
C ASN A 119 -8.90 4.34 -8.53
N HIS A 120 -9.65 3.32 -8.96
CA HIS A 120 -9.13 2.37 -9.93
C HIS A 120 -8.94 3.06 -11.28
N ILE A 121 -7.91 2.67 -12.01
CA ILE A 121 -7.58 3.19 -13.33
C ILE A 121 -7.88 2.09 -14.36
N LEU A 122 -8.97 2.28 -15.13
CA LEU A 122 -9.48 1.29 -16.07
C LEU A 122 -9.46 1.86 -17.50
N ALA A 123 -9.34 0.99 -18.50
CA ALA A 123 -9.44 1.38 -19.91
C ALA A 123 -10.81 1.98 -20.26
N ALA A 124 -11.88 1.49 -19.62
CA ALA A 124 -13.23 2.03 -19.72
C ALA A 124 -13.73 2.36 -18.30
N GLY A 125 -13.73 3.64 -17.96
CA GLY A 125 -14.17 4.08 -16.63
C GLY A 125 -15.65 3.80 -16.38
N ARG A 126 -15.96 3.20 -15.23
CA ARG A 126 -17.33 2.96 -14.75
C ARG A 126 -17.45 3.58 -13.36
N ASP A 127 -18.64 4.07 -13.03
CA ASP A 127 -18.94 4.62 -11.72
C ASP A 127 -17.85 5.57 -11.19
N SER A 128 -17.11 5.19 -10.15
CA SER A 128 -15.99 5.95 -9.59
C SER A 128 -14.64 5.63 -10.22
N ASP A 129 -14.54 4.69 -11.20
CA ASP A 129 -13.28 4.36 -11.84
C ASP A 129 -12.93 5.37 -12.92
N LEU A 130 -11.65 5.69 -13.09
CA LEU A 130 -11.17 6.71 -14.00
C LEU A 130 -10.36 6.11 -15.16
N THR A 131 -10.47 6.72 -16.34
CA THR A 131 -9.60 6.33 -17.46
C THR A 131 -8.26 7.08 -17.41
N PRO A 132 -7.21 6.59 -18.09
CA PRO A 132 -5.95 7.32 -18.21
C PRO A 132 -6.10 8.75 -18.69
N GLU A 133 -7.03 9.01 -19.64
CA GLU A 133 -7.30 10.35 -20.17
C GLU A 133 -7.79 11.29 -19.07
N ILE A 134 -8.73 10.84 -18.25
CA ILE A 134 -9.26 11.62 -17.13
C ILE A 134 -8.17 11.85 -16.07
N VAL A 135 -7.42 10.80 -15.74
CA VAL A 135 -6.33 10.90 -14.78
C VAL A 135 -5.30 11.93 -15.21
N LEU A 136 -4.84 11.85 -16.45
CA LEU A 136 -3.80 12.74 -16.97
C LEU A 136 -4.32 14.14 -17.31
N GLY A 137 -5.57 14.26 -17.81
CA GLY A 137 -6.15 15.52 -18.26
C GLY A 137 -6.85 16.35 -17.18
N GLU A 138 -7.34 15.71 -16.10
CA GLU A 138 -8.13 16.41 -15.07
C GLU A 138 -7.57 16.26 -13.66
N VAL A 139 -7.12 15.05 -13.26
CA VAL A 139 -6.58 14.84 -11.90
C VAL A 139 -5.17 15.47 -11.78
N VAL A 140 -4.29 15.24 -12.74
CA VAL A 140 -2.91 15.77 -12.69
C VAL A 140 -2.90 17.30 -12.58
N PRO A 141 -3.63 18.09 -13.41
CA PRO A 141 -3.68 19.53 -13.25
C PRO A 141 -4.18 20.00 -11.87
N ALA A 142 -5.15 19.27 -11.30
CA ALA A 142 -5.63 19.56 -9.94
C ALA A 142 -4.55 19.28 -8.87
N PHE A 143 -3.80 18.19 -8.99
CA PHE A 143 -2.70 17.85 -8.11
C PHE A 143 -1.56 18.88 -8.21
N GLU A 144 -1.20 19.30 -9.42
CA GLU A 144 -0.18 20.33 -9.62
C GLU A 144 -0.57 21.67 -9.01
N ARG A 145 -1.84 22.06 -9.11
CA ARG A 145 -2.36 23.26 -8.43
C ARG A 145 -2.22 23.15 -6.93
N LEU A 146 -2.52 22.01 -6.32
CA LEU A 146 -2.37 21.78 -4.88
C LEU A 146 -0.89 21.83 -4.46
N ARG A 147 0.01 21.29 -5.30
CA ARG A 147 1.46 21.38 -5.08
C ARG A 147 1.95 22.83 -5.15
N GLN A 148 1.51 23.60 -6.14
CA GLN A 148 1.84 25.04 -6.26
C GLN A 148 1.34 25.87 -5.08
N GLN A 149 0.20 25.46 -4.46
CA GLN A 149 -0.35 26.06 -3.25
C GLN A 149 0.38 25.61 -1.96
N GLY A 150 1.37 24.72 -2.05
CA GLY A 150 2.08 24.16 -0.91
C GLY A 150 1.26 23.20 -0.04
N LYS A 151 0.10 22.73 -0.50
CA LYS A 151 -0.78 21.80 0.25
C LYS A 151 -0.32 20.35 0.19
N THR A 152 0.46 20.00 -0.82
CA THR A 152 1.17 18.72 -0.92
C THR A 152 2.54 18.94 -1.56
N ARG A 153 3.55 18.17 -1.15
CA ARG A 153 4.89 18.24 -1.74
C ARG A 153 4.98 17.40 -3.01
N PHE A 154 4.40 16.22 -2.97
CA PHE A 154 4.42 15.22 -4.05
C PHE A 154 3.05 14.63 -4.26
N PHE A 155 2.84 14.02 -5.42
CA PHE A 155 1.59 13.31 -5.70
C PHE A 155 1.82 11.99 -6.42
N GLY A 156 0.88 11.06 -6.22
CA GLY A 156 1.00 9.70 -6.72
C GLY A 156 -0.34 9.04 -7.04
N ILE A 157 -0.26 7.75 -7.33
CA ILE A 157 -1.43 6.92 -7.62
C ILE A 157 -1.46 5.68 -6.73
N THR A 158 -2.66 5.16 -6.44
CA THR A 158 -2.83 3.76 -6.08
C THR A 158 -3.00 2.97 -7.38
N ALA A 159 -1.97 2.22 -7.75
CA ALA A 159 -1.90 1.51 -9.01
C ALA A 159 -2.75 0.21 -8.97
N VAL A 160 -4.06 0.37 -8.99
CA VAL A 160 -5.06 -0.69 -9.06
C VAL A 160 -5.97 -0.43 -10.25
N GLY A 161 -6.19 -1.44 -11.09
CA GLY A 161 -7.00 -1.32 -12.30
C GLY A 161 -6.48 -2.20 -13.43
N ASP A 162 -6.77 -1.82 -14.67
CA ASP A 162 -6.31 -2.55 -15.86
C ASP A 162 -4.81 -2.36 -16.08
N THR A 163 -4.08 -3.44 -16.29
CA THR A 163 -2.63 -3.44 -16.45
C THR A 163 -2.15 -2.45 -17.51
N ALA A 164 -2.75 -2.48 -18.71
CA ALA A 164 -2.38 -1.55 -19.78
C ALA A 164 -2.66 -0.08 -19.44
N ALA A 165 -3.75 0.20 -18.72
CA ALA A 165 -4.08 1.54 -18.26
C ALA A 165 -3.08 2.04 -17.19
N LEU A 166 -2.67 1.17 -16.28
CA LEU A 166 -1.67 1.46 -15.25
C LEU A 166 -0.29 1.73 -15.86
N HIS A 167 0.15 0.91 -16.81
CA HIS A 167 1.42 1.12 -17.53
C HIS A 167 1.42 2.45 -18.26
N ARG A 168 0.36 2.75 -19.00
CA ARG A 168 0.22 4.02 -19.71
C ARG A 168 0.34 5.24 -18.78
N VAL A 169 -0.29 5.18 -17.60
CA VAL A 169 -0.22 6.30 -16.64
C VAL A 169 1.17 6.39 -16.01
N ALA A 170 1.82 5.28 -15.70
CA ALA A 170 3.18 5.26 -15.15
C ALA A 170 4.21 5.80 -16.16
N ASP A 171 4.11 5.41 -17.43
CA ASP A 171 5.09 5.74 -18.48
C ASP A 171 5.09 7.24 -18.87
N VAL A 172 4.02 7.99 -18.56
CA VAL A 172 3.98 9.46 -18.78
C VAL A 172 4.91 10.23 -17.84
N ARG A 173 5.36 9.62 -16.73
CA ARG A 173 6.33 10.19 -15.77
C ARG A 173 5.88 11.47 -15.06
N VAL A 174 4.58 11.69 -14.88
CA VAL A 174 4.04 12.86 -14.18
C VAL A 174 3.87 12.63 -12.69
N PHE A 175 3.68 11.37 -12.27
CA PHE A 175 3.52 10.99 -10.87
C PHE A 175 4.86 10.72 -10.19
N ASP A 176 4.99 11.15 -8.94
CA ASP A 176 6.21 10.97 -8.13
C ASP A 176 6.24 9.59 -7.49
N THR A 177 5.07 9.00 -7.17
CA THR A 177 4.96 7.72 -6.47
C THR A 177 3.84 6.84 -7.01
N ALA A 178 3.94 5.53 -6.75
CA ALA A 178 2.87 4.57 -6.96
C ALA A 178 2.74 3.62 -5.77
N GLN A 179 1.51 3.42 -5.29
CA GLN A 179 1.18 2.30 -4.42
C GLN A 179 0.91 1.08 -5.28
N VAL A 180 1.78 0.08 -5.20
CA VAL A 180 1.73 -1.12 -6.04
C VAL A 180 1.40 -2.35 -5.20
N SER A 181 0.39 -3.13 -5.62
CA SER A 181 0.07 -4.42 -5.01
C SER A 181 1.18 -5.41 -5.33
N TYR A 182 1.91 -5.87 -4.30
CA TYR A 182 2.99 -6.82 -4.46
C TYR A 182 3.13 -7.71 -3.22
N ASN A 183 2.99 -9.03 -3.39
CA ASN A 183 3.05 -9.98 -2.29
C ASN A 183 3.37 -11.41 -2.79
N MET A 184 3.61 -12.34 -1.87
CA MET A 184 3.96 -13.72 -2.20
C MET A 184 2.87 -14.51 -2.94
N LEU A 185 1.58 -14.09 -2.85
CA LEU A 185 0.48 -14.74 -3.59
C LEU A 185 0.30 -14.15 -4.99
N ASN A 186 0.72 -12.91 -5.20
CA ASN A 186 0.71 -12.27 -6.51
C ASN A 186 2.04 -11.54 -6.77
N PRO A 187 3.02 -12.21 -7.38
CA PRO A 187 4.33 -11.63 -7.69
C PRO A 187 4.35 -10.84 -9.02
N SER A 188 3.25 -10.79 -9.77
CA SER A 188 3.21 -10.33 -11.16
C SER A 188 3.61 -8.86 -11.38
N ALA A 189 3.54 -8.03 -10.33
CA ALA A 189 4.03 -6.66 -10.42
C ALA A 189 5.57 -6.57 -10.48
N GLY A 190 6.28 -7.56 -9.94
CA GLY A 190 7.74 -7.58 -9.87
C GLY A 190 8.42 -8.63 -10.78
N THR A 191 7.64 -9.52 -11.38
CA THR A 191 8.16 -10.54 -12.29
C THR A 191 7.11 -11.01 -13.26
N THR A 192 7.54 -11.59 -14.38
CA THR A 192 6.62 -12.27 -15.31
C THR A 192 6.10 -13.54 -14.68
N VAL A 193 4.79 -13.75 -14.72
CA VAL A 193 4.13 -14.97 -14.26
C VAL A 193 3.76 -15.86 -15.45
N ALA A 194 3.69 -17.18 -15.22
CA ALA A 194 3.28 -18.13 -16.25
C ALA A 194 1.81 -17.90 -16.66
N PRO A 195 1.44 -18.16 -17.93
CA PRO A 195 0.03 -18.18 -18.35
C PRO A 195 -0.80 -19.11 -17.45
N GLY A 196 -1.98 -18.65 -17.04
CA GLY A 196 -2.84 -19.40 -16.11
C GLY A 196 -2.47 -19.25 -14.63
N TYR A 197 -1.59 -18.31 -14.28
CA TYR A 197 -1.35 -17.94 -12.88
C TYR A 197 -2.65 -17.33 -12.29
N PRO A 198 -3.13 -17.80 -11.11
CA PRO A 198 -4.46 -17.49 -10.64
C PRO A 198 -4.56 -16.14 -9.89
N ALA A 199 -4.01 -15.08 -10.46
CA ALA A 199 -4.07 -13.73 -9.92
C ALA A 199 -4.18 -12.70 -11.04
N HIS A 200 -4.47 -11.44 -10.70
CA HIS A 200 -4.37 -10.34 -11.65
C HIS A 200 -2.91 -10.15 -12.08
N ASP A 201 -2.66 -10.18 -13.38
CA ASP A 201 -1.32 -9.96 -13.91
C ASP A 201 -1.06 -8.45 -14.08
N PHE A 202 -0.17 -7.91 -13.23
CA PHE A 202 0.26 -6.52 -13.30
C PHE A 202 1.34 -6.26 -14.37
N GLY A 203 1.78 -7.28 -15.11
CA GLY A 203 2.70 -7.15 -16.24
C GLY A 203 4.04 -6.51 -15.88
N ASN A 204 4.61 -6.89 -14.73
CA ASN A 204 5.87 -6.33 -14.23
C ASN A 204 5.83 -4.78 -14.04
N LEU A 205 4.74 -4.26 -13.47
CA LEU A 205 4.53 -2.82 -13.22
C LEU A 205 5.68 -2.14 -12.47
N LEU A 206 6.41 -2.89 -11.60
CA LEU A 206 7.58 -2.37 -10.90
C LEU A 206 8.73 -1.98 -11.84
N ALA A 207 8.84 -2.58 -13.03
CA ALA A 207 9.80 -2.14 -14.04
C ALA A 207 9.39 -0.80 -14.67
N HIS A 208 8.10 -0.58 -14.94
CA HIS A 208 7.56 0.69 -15.43
C HIS A 208 7.76 1.80 -14.41
N THR A 209 7.40 1.58 -13.14
CA THR A 209 7.60 2.58 -12.07
C THR A 209 9.08 2.92 -11.89
N LYS A 210 9.99 1.92 -11.94
CA LYS A 210 11.44 2.14 -11.86
C LYS A 210 11.93 2.98 -13.06
N SER A 211 11.52 2.65 -14.28
CA SER A 211 11.90 3.41 -15.49
C SER A 211 11.37 4.84 -15.44
N ALA A 212 10.24 5.06 -14.80
CA ALA A 212 9.65 6.37 -14.57
C ALA A 212 10.20 7.10 -13.34
N GLU A 213 11.18 6.51 -12.62
CA GLU A 213 11.77 7.05 -11.39
C GLU A 213 10.75 7.31 -10.27
N MET A 214 9.60 6.61 -10.31
CA MET A 214 8.57 6.70 -9.27
C MET A 214 9.01 5.97 -8.02
N GLY A 215 8.74 6.57 -6.86
CA GLY A 215 8.86 5.88 -5.57
C GLY A 215 7.77 4.83 -5.41
N VAL A 216 8.13 3.60 -5.06
CA VAL A 216 7.17 2.52 -4.90
C VAL A 216 6.87 2.28 -3.42
N ILE A 217 5.58 2.38 -3.10
CA ILE A 217 5.01 2.00 -1.82
C ILE A 217 4.30 0.66 -2.06
N ALA A 218 4.89 -0.45 -1.61
CA ALA A 218 4.26 -1.75 -1.76
C ALA A 218 3.08 -1.88 -0.79
N ILE A 219 1.90 -2.15 -1.34
CA ILE A 219 0.65 -2.38 -0.60
C ILE A 219 0.19 -3.83 -0.71
N ARG A 220 -0.80 -4.21 0.11
CA ARG A 220 -1.37 -5.57 0.14
C ARG A 220 -0.32 -6.65 0.43
N VAL A 221 0.73 -6.28 1.13
CA VAL A 221 1.90 -7.10 1.46
C VAL A 221 1.53 -8.42 2.13
N LEU A 222 0.55 -8.38 3.02
CA LEU A 222 0.03 -9.55 3.72
C LEU A 222 -1.24 -10.13 3.05
N ALA A 223 -1.54 -9.75 1.79
CA ALA A 223 -2.74 -10.18 1.06
C ALA A 223 -4.02 -10.03 1.91
N ALA A 224 -4.25 -8.83 2.46
CA ALA A 224 -5.34 -8.51 3.39
C ALA A 224 -5.35 -9.36 4.68
N GLY A 225 -4.26 -10.02 5.01
CA GLY A 225 -4.09 -10.91 6.16
C GLY A 225 -4.00 -12.40 5.80
N ALA A 226 -4.28 -12.81 4.57
CA ALA A 226 -4.20 -14.22 4.16
C ALA A 226 -2.81 -14.82 4.38
N LEU A 227 -1.75 -14.02 4.23
CA LEU A 227 -0.36 -14.43 4.51
C LEU A 227 -0.03 -14.52 6.02
N SER A 228 -1.02 -14.46 6.91
CA SER A 228 -0.88 -14.95 8.29
C SER A 228 -1.10 -16.49 8.38
N GLY A 229 -1.67 -17.10 7.34
CA GLY A 229 -2.03 -18.52 7.33
C GLY A 229 -3.32 -18.85 8.08
N THR A 230 -4.09 -17.85 8.54
CA THR A 230 -5.37 -18.05 9.22
C THR A 230 -6.49 -17.22 8.60
N VAL A 231 -7.72 -17.74 8.69
CA VAL A 231 -8.93 -17.00 8.32
C VAL A 231 -9.43 -16.11 9.46
N GLU A 232 -8.96 -16.33 10.67
CA GLU A 232 -9.32 -15.54 11.84
C GLU A 232 -8.80 -14.11 11.72
N ARG A 233 -9.63 -13.16 12.09
CA ARG A 233 -9.32 -11.74 12.02
C ARG A 233 -9.47 -11.08 13.37
N HIS A 234 -8.57 -10.14 13.66
CA HIS A 234 -8.67 -9.36 14.88
C HIS A 234 -9.96 -8.51 14.87
N PRO A 235 -10.68 -8.34 16.00
CA PRO A 235 -11.93 -7.58 16.08
C PRO A 235 -11.85 -6.13 15.60
N LEU A 236 -10.71 -5.46 15.74
CA LEU A 236 -10.48 -4.11 15.21
C LEU A 236 -10.37 -4.10 13.68
N GLY A 237 -9.89 -5.17 13.06
CA GLY A 237 -9.74 -5.27 11.61
C GLY A 237 -11.09 -5.32 10.89
N SER A 238 -11.07 -5.09 9.58
CA SER A 238 -12.26 -5.29 8.74
C SER A 238 -12.72 -6.74 8.84
N PRO A 239 -14.00 -7.02 9.17
CA PRO A 239 -14.50 -8.38 9.29
C PRO A 239 -14.51 -9.12 7.96
N GLN A 240 -14.69 -8.37 6.88
CA GLN A 240 -14.62 -8.88 5.50
C GLN A 240 -13.59 -8.08 4.72
N VAL A 241 -12.85 -8.76 3.88
CA VAL A 241 -11.87 -8.16 2.97
C VAL A 241 -12.01 -8.79 1.59
N ASP A 242 -11.73 -7.99 0.57
CA ASP A 242 -11.64 -8.52 -0.78
C ASP A 242 -10.45 -9.49 -0.88
N PRO A 243 -10.60 -10.62 -1.56
CA PRO A 243 -9.48 -11.51 -1.86
C PRO A 243 -8.46 -10.77 -2.74
N ILE A 244 -7.20 -10.88 -2.38
CA ILE A 244 -6.13 -10.09 -2.99
C ILE A 244 -5.26 -10.92 -3.93
N GLY A 245 -5.15 -12.21 -3.67
CA GLY A 245 -4.40 -13.14 -4.50
C GLY A 245 -5.28 -13.84 -5.52
N SER A 246 -6.36 -14.47 -5.06
CA SER A 246 -7.24 -15.30 -5.89
C SER A 246 -8.26 -14.51 -6.72
N GLY A 247 -8.67 -13.33 -6.26
CA GLY A 247 -9.77 -12.57 -6.85
C GLY A 247 -11.17 -13.18 -6.65
N ARG A 248 -11.32 -14.27 -5.88
CA ARG A 248 -12.59 -14.98 -5.65
C ARG A 248 -12.96 -15.13 -4.19
N ASP A 249 -12.08 -15.69 -3.38
CA ASP A 249 -12.37 -16.09 -2.00
C ASP A 249 -11.13 -15.92 -1.11
N TYR A 250 -11.34 -15.32 0.06
CA TYR A 250 -10.26 -15.10 1.03
C TYR A 250 -9.72 -16.43 1.61
N GLY A 251 -10.58 -17.44 1.78
CA GLY A 251 -10.17 -18.77 2.23
C GLY A 251 -9.20 -19.43 1.27
N ILE A 252 -9.42 -19.29 -0.05
CA ILE A 252 -8.49 -19.78 -1.07
C ILE A 252 -7.13 -19.09 -0.96
N ASP A 253 -7.10 -17.77 -0.69
CA ASP A 253 -5.85 -17.05 -0.47
C ASP A 253 -5.11 -17.57 0.77
N VAL A 254 -5.83 -17.90 1.86
CA VAL A 254 -5.25 -18.50 3.07
C VAL A 254 -4.70 -19.90 2.79
N GLU A 255 -5.42 -20.73 2.04
CA GLU A 255 -4.95 -22.06 1.66
C GLU A 255 -3.68 -22.00 0.80
N ARG A 256 -3.63 -21.09 -0.17
CA ARG A 256 -2.41 -20.84 -0.96
C ARG A 256 -1.25 -20.33 -0.09
N ALA A 257 -1.54 -19.44 0.88
CA ALA A 257 -0.53 -18.97 1.82
C ALA A 257 0.09 -20.12 2.63
N ARG A 258 -0.72 -21.07 3.12
CA ARG A 258 -0.23 -22.26 3.86
C ARG A 258 0.68 -23.15 3.01
N ARG A 259 0.47 -23.20 1.70
CA ARG A 259 1.36 -23.95 0.79
C ARG A 259 2.76 -23.33 0.66
N LEU A 260 2.97 -22.13 1.17
CA LEU A 260 4.28 -21.48 1.28
C LEU A 260 5.02 -21.82 2.60
N GLU A 261 4.42 -22.58 3.52
CA GLU A 261 5.03 -23.04 4.78
C GLU A 261 6.38 -23.79 4.61
N PRO A 262 6.70 -24.44 3.48
CA PRO A 262 8.04 -24.98 3.29
C PRO A 262 9.16 -23.96 3.53
N LEU A 263 8.92 -22.66 3.28
CA LEU A 263 9.91 -21.61 3.58
C LEU A 263 10.30 -21.56 5.06
N MET A 264 9.33 -21.79 5.97
CA MET A 264 9.59 -21.83 7.42
C MET A 264 10.27 -23.14 7.81
N ARG A 265 9.78 -24.28 7.30
CA ARG A 265 10.37 -25.60 7.59
C ARG A 265 11.83 -25.71 7.11
N GLU A 266 12.18 -24.99 6.07
CA GLU A 266 13.53 -24.93 5.51
C GLU A 266 14.38 -23.83 6.17
N GLY A 267 13.85 -23.10 7.16
CA GLY A 267 14.58 -22.13 7.99
C GLY A 267 14.83 -20.77 7.35
N PHE A 268 14.08 -20.40 6.30
CA PHE A 268 14.24 -19.10 5.64
C PHE A 268 13.53 -17.95 6.37
N ALA A 269 12.51 -18.25 7.14
CA ALA A 269 11.75 -17.30 7.97
C ALA A 269 11.05 -18.01 9.12
N ASP A 270 10.72 -17.28 10.20
CA ASP A 270 10.05 -17.83 11.37
C ASP A 270 8.52 -17.90 11.18
N SER A 271 7.96 -17.14 10.24
CA SER A 271 6.54 -17.15 9.92
C SER A 271 6.26 -16.68 8.48
N LEU A 272 5.04 -16.96 7.98
CA LEU A 272 4.56 -16.43 6.70
C LEU A 272 4.54 -14.90 6.68
N VAL A 273 4.20 -14.25 7.79
CA VAL A 273 4.19 -12.78 7.92
C VAL A 273 5.60 -12.22 7.76
N GLU A 274 6.59 -12.82 8.41
CA GLU A 274 8.00 -12.43 8.25
C GLU A 274 8.46 -12.65 6.81
N ALA A 275 8.19 -13.83 6.26
CA ALA A 275 8.55 -14.13 4.87
C ALA A 275 7.94 -13.12 3.89
N ALA A 276 6.66 -12.74 4.08
CA ALA A 276 5.98 -11.79 3.22
C ALA A 276 6.59 -10.38 3.26
N ILE A 277 6.90 -9.87 4.44
CA ILE A 277 7.53 -8.55 4.61
C ILE A 277 8.92 -8.57 3.97
N ARG A 278 9.75 -9.56 4.28
CA ARG A 278 11.11 -9.69 3.77
C ARG A 278 11.17 -9.96 2.25
N TYR A 279 10.17 -10.67 1.71
CA TYR A 279 9.99 -10.85 0.27
C TYR A 279 9.80 -9.51 -0.44
N VAL A 280 8.90 -8.68 0.06
CA VAL A 280 8.61 -7.37 -0.56
C VAL A 280 9.83 -6.44 -0.44
N ILE A 281 10.51 -6.43 0.70
CA ILE A 281 11.76 -5.67 0.91
C ILE A 281 12.88 -6.14 -0.04
N ALA A 282 12.88 -7.40 -0.45
CA ALA A 282 13.90 -7.94 -1.37
C ALA A 282 13.85 -7.31 -2.77
N HIS A 283 12.70 -6.77 -3.19
CA HIS A 283 12.60 -6.18 -4.53
C HIS A 283 13.22 -4.77 -4.58
N PRO A 284 14.23 -4.53 -5.46
CA PRO A 284 15.00 -3.28 -5.45
C PRO A 284 14.23 -2.04 -5.90
N ALA A 285 13.08 -2.20 -6.57
CA ALA A 285 12.21 -1.08 -6.94
C ALA A 285 11.29 -0.63 -5.79
N VAL A 286 11.14 -1.42 -4.73
CA VAL A 286 10.29 -1.08 -3.59
C VAL A 286 11.03 -0.16 -2.63
N SER A 287 10.49 1.03 -2.39
CA SER A 287 11.05 2.00 -1.42
C SER A 287 10.56 1.71 0.00
N THR A 288 9.28 1.42 0.18
CA THR A 288 8.70 1.10 1.49
C THR A 288 7.59 0.05 1.38
N THR A 289 7.46 -0.74 2.42
CA THR A 289 6.51 -1.85 2.56
C THR A 289 5.42 -1.43 3.53
N LEU A 290 4.18 -1.19 3.05
CA LEU A 290 3.11 -0.64 3.87
C LEU A 290 2.29 -1.76 4.53
N VAL A 291 2.27 -1.77 5.86
CA VAL A 291 1.52 -2.75 6.67
C VAL A 291 0.57 -2.02 7.61
N GLY A 292 -0.68 -2.52 7.70
CA GLY A 292 -1.67 -2.06 8.67
C GLY A 292 -1.72 -2.99 9.89
N TYR A 293 -2.01 -2.42 11.06
CA TYR A 293 -1.92 -3.10 12.35
C TYR A 293 -3.25 -3.07 13.11
N SER A 294 -3.52 -4.10 13.90
CA SER A 294 -4.61 -4.15 14.89
C SER A 294 -4.07 -4.01 16.31
N THR A 295 -2.83 -4.41 16.57
CA THR A 295 -2.20 -4.39 17.90
C THR A 295 -0.76 -3.89 17.84
N LEU A 296 -0.24 -3.50 19.01
CA LEU A 296 1.16 -3.10 19.17
C LEU A 296 2.11 -4.27 18.88
N ASP A 297 1.77 -5.48 19.31
CA ASP A 297 2.57 -6.70 19.09
C ASP A 297 2.75 -6.97 17.58
N GLN A 298 1.70 -6.75 16.77
CA GLN A 298 1.80 -6.89 15.31
C GLN A 298 2.76 -5.87 14.69
N LEU A 299 2.77 -4.64 15.20
CA LEU A 299 3.71 -3.60 14.77
C LEU A 299 5.15 -3.98 15.13
N GLU A 300 5.40 -4.39 16.37
CA GLU A 300 6.72 -4.79 16.84
C GLU A 300 7.25 -6.01 16.08
N TYR A 301 6.39 -6.99 15.85
CA TYR A 301 6.73 -8.17 15.04
C TYR A 301 7.09 -7.80 13.59
N ALA A 302 6.29 -6.96 12.95
CA ALA A 302 6.57 -6.50 11.59
C ALA A 302 7.89 -5.70 11.50
N ALA A 303 8.16 -4.85 12.48
CA ALA A 303 9.41 -4.10 12.56
C ALA A 303 10.62 -5.02 12.79
N ALA A 304 10.51 -6.02 13.66
CA ALA A 304 11.54 -7.03 13.85
C ALA A 304 11.80 -7.82 12.56
N ALA A 305 10.75 -8.23 11.85
CA ALA A 305 10.85 -8.91 10.57
C ALA A 305 11.57 -8.05 9.51
N ALA A 306 11.18 -6.77 9.39
CA ALA A 306 11.80 -5.83 8.46
C ALA A 306 13.29 -5.59 8.76
N ASN A 307 13.66 -5.53 10.04
CA ASN A 307 15.05 -5.36 10.48
C ASN A 307 15.96 -6.58 10.17
N LYS A 308 15.39 -7.77 9.93
CA LYS A 308 16.17 -8.92 9.42
C LYS A 308 16.61 -8.71 7.96
N GLY A 309 16.08 -7.69 7.28
CA GLY A 309 16.39 -7.39 5.89
C GLY A 309 15.70 -8.32 4.89
N PRO A 310 16.10 -8.27 3.60
CA PRO A 310 15.47 -9.04 2.53
C PRO A 310 15.57 -10.56 2.73
N LEU A 311 14.65 -11.31 2.11
CA LEU A 311 14.85 -12.76 1.97
C LEU A 311 16.11 -13.03 1.14
N PRO A 312 16.89 -14.07 1.48
CA PRO A 312 18.06 -14.45 0.71
C PRO A 312 17.67 -15.02 -0.67
N PRO A 313 18.56 -14.98 -1.67
CA PRO A 313 18.28 -15.48 -3.01
C PRO A 313 17.74 -16.92 -3.03
N ALA A 314 18.30 -17.82 -2.23
CA ALA A 314 17.82 -19.22 -2.15
C ALA A 314 16.33 -19.31 -1.70
N ALA A 315 15.89 -18.43 -0.79
CA ALA A 315 14.48 -18.36 -0.38
C ALA A 315 13.58 -17.82 -1.50
N LEU A 316 14.07 -16.85 -2.28
CA LEU A 316 13.32 -16.30 -3.43
C LEU A 316 13.18 -17.36 -4.53
N ASP A 317 14.22 -18.13 -4.83
CA ASP A 317 14.19 -19.24 -5.79
C ASP A 317 13.21 -20.32 -5.31
N ARG A 318 13.26 -20.67 -4.02
CA ARG A 318 12.32 -21.63 -3.42
C ARG A 318 10.89 -21.15 -3.49
N LEU A 319 10.63 -19.88 -3.19
CA LEU A 319 9.31 -19.27 -3.30
C LEU A 319 8.78 -19.33 -4.75
N ALA A 320 9.62 -19.02 -5.74
CA ALA A 320 9.24 -19.08 -7.16
C ALA A 320 8.81 -20.51 -7.56
N GLN A 321 9.50 -21.55 -7.07
CA GLN A 321 9.10 -22.95 -7.29
C GLN A 321 7.73 -23.25 -6.67
N LEU A 322 7.48 -22.80 -5.43
CA LEU A 322 6.19 -22.99 -4.75
C LEU A 322 5.06 -22.26 -5.48
N GLN A 323 5.30 -21.02 -5.93
CA GLN A 323 4.34 -20.24 -6.72
C GLN A 323 4.02 -20.91 -8.06
N GLY A 324 4.98 -21.61 -8.68
CA GLY A 324 4.74 -22.41 -9.89
C GLY A 324 3.65 -23.47 -9.72
N SER A 325 3.44 -23.97 -8.50
CA SER A 325 2.36 -24.93 -8.20
C SER A 325 0.95 -24.34 -8.22
N PHE A 326 0.80 -23.02 -8.28
CA PHE A 326 -0.50 -22.35 -8.37
C PHE A 326 -1.03 -22.25 -9.81
N VAL A 327 -0.16 -22.43 -10.81
CA VAL A 327 -0.53 -22.32 -12.23
C VAL A 327 -1.61 -23.35 -12.59
N GLY A 328 -2.68 -22.87 -13.28
CA GLY A 328 -3.82 -23.70 -13.67
C GLY A 328 -4.93 -23.79 -12.61
N GLU A 329 -4.74 -23.23 -11.42
CA GLU A 329 -5.80 -23.13 -10.45
C GLU A 329 -6.85 -22.07 -10.85
N PRO A 330 -8.13 -22.21 -10.43
CA PRO A 330 -9.16 -21.21 -10.71
C PRO A 330 -8.82 -19.86 -10.08
N ARG A 331 -9.04 -18.81 -10.88
CA ARG A 331 -8.95 -17.43 -10.43
C ARG A 331 -10.26 -16.95 -9.83
#